data_0ef842f4387f06d21de3eafc32d52c08
#
_entry.id   0ef842f4387f06d21de3eafc32d52c08
#
_cell.length_a   1.000
_cell.length_b   1.000
_cell.length_c   1.000
_cell.angle_alpha   90.00
_cell.angle_beta   90.00
_cell.angle_gamma   90.00
#
_symmetry.space_group_name_H-M   'P 1'
#
loop_
_entity.id
_entity.type
_entity.pdbx_description
1 polymer ?
#
loop_
_entity_poly.entity_id
_entity_poly.type
_entity_poly.pdbx_seq_one_letter_code
_entity_poly.pdbx_strand_id
1 'polypeptide(L)'
;MDYNDESSLVSALKGQQILIITLSAFAPPDTHTKIVHAAAKAGVPRVMPNIFGYDDSNEALAKDNLVGADVKGTIADIESVGLSWTYLICSLWYEYSLAMGPIWFGFDFPNKKLTLYDDGTTKVNLTTWEQCGRAVAAFLSLKELPDDEHDTSPTVESWRNKPLVISSFLVSQLDMFESWKRVSGDKDSDWTIEKVPSKVRYQQGVEAMQSAQDPMSARMGAAMASFVRIFYPNGGGDYENSRGLDNDKLGLPKEDFDERTAVAKQMVEDGYAAKLFAKAAGEMS
;
A
#
# COMPACT_ATOMS: atom_id res chain seq x y z
N MET A 1 -9.13 -17.93 -17.71
CA MET A 1 -9.83 -18.11 -16.41
C MET A 1 -10.96 -17.11 -16.36
N ASP A 2 -12.17 -17.56 -16.07
CA ASP A 2 -13.34 -16.68 -15.93
C ASP A 2 -13.68 -16.58 -14.43
N TYR A 3 -13.68 -15.36 -13.89
CA TYR A 3 -14.03 -15.12 -12.48
C TYR A 3 -15.51 -15.36 -12.16
N ASN A 4 -16.35 -15.54 -13.16
CA ASN A 4 -17.76 -15.90 -12.99
C ASN A 4 -18.02 -17.40 -13.14
N ASP A 5 -17.02 -18.19 -13.53
CA ASP A 5 -17.08 -19.65 -13.57
C ASP A 5 -16.30 -20.25 -12.40
N GLU A 6 -17.03 -20.63 -11.35
CA GLU A 6 -16.45 -21.24 -10.16
C GLU A 6 -15.67 -22.52 -10.48
N SER A 7 -16.13 -23.34 -11.42
CA SER A 7 -15.47 -24.58 -11.79
C SER A 7 -14.09 -24.34 -12.41
N SER A 8 -13.97 -23.28 -13.21
CA SER A 8 -12.72 -22.79 -13.79
C SER A 8 -11.76 -22.32 -12.71
N LEU A 9 -12.26 -21.54 -11.73
CA LEU A 9 -11.47 -21.08 -10.59
C LEU A 9 -10.94 -22.23 -9.73
N VAL A 10 -11.83 -23.15 -9.32
CA VAL A 10 -11.47 -24.32 -8.51
C VAL A 10 -10.45 -25.18 -9.24
N SER A 11 -10.63 -25.42 -10.55
CA SER A 11 -9.69 -26.21 -11.34
C SER A 11 -8.29 -25.57 -11.41
N ALA A 12 -8.23 -24.24 -11.56
CA ALA A 12 -6.96 -23.49 -11.61
C ALA A 12 -6.21 -23.48 -10.27
N LEU A 13 -6.94 -23.58 -9.15
CA LEU A 13 -6.38 -23.47 -7.80
C LEU A 13 -6.03 -24.84 -7.18
N LYS A 14 -6.42 -25.97 -7.80
CA LYS A 14 -6.10 -27.29 -7.29
C LYS A 14 -4.59 -27.50 -7.15
N GLY A 15 -4.18 -28.04 -5.98
CA GLY A 15 -2.78 -28.38 -5.68
C GLY A 15 -1.91 -27.18 -5.33
N GLN A 16 -2.49 -25.98 -5.24
CA GLN A 16 -1.75 -24.81 -4.77
C GLN A 16 -1.70 -24.79 -3.23
N GLN A 17 -0.58 -24.35 -2.66
CA GLN A 17 -0.39 -24.27 -1.21
C GLN A 17 -0.74 -22.88 -0.65
N ILE A 18 -0.64 -21.84 -1.46
CA ILE A 18 -1.00 -20.48 -1.11
C ILE A 18 -1.61 -19.79 -2.33
N LEU A 19 -2.60 -18.96 -2.09
CA LEU A 19 -3.18 -18.05 -3.07
C LEU A 19 -2.80 -16.62 -2.72
N ILE A 20 -2.18 -15.88 -3.64
CA ILE A 20 -1.91 -14.45 -3.51
C ILE A 20 -2.85 -13.70 -4.44
N ILE A 21 -3.61 -12.76 -3.88
CA ILE A 21 -4.60 -11.99 -4.63
C ILE A 21 -4.07 -10.57 -4.84
N THR A 22 -3.90 -10.17 -6.12
CA THR A 22 -3.48 -8.82 -6.53
C THR A 22 -4.46 -8.30 -7.58
N LEU A 23 -5.64 -7.93 -7.14
CA LEU A 23 -6.70 -7.41 -8.00
C LEU A 23 -6.52 -5.91 -8.25
N SER A 24 -6.96 -5.48 -9.43
CA SER A 24 -7.13 -4.08 -9.73
C SER A 24 -8.09 -3.43 -8.72
N ALA A 25 -7.79 -2.18 -8.37
CA ALA A 25 -8.69 -1.36 -7.57
C ALA A 25 -10.08 -1.11 -8.22
N PHE A 26 -10.23 -1.48 -9.48
CA PHE A 26 -11.48 -1.39 -10.27
C PHE A 26 -12.11 -2.78 -10.52
N ALA A 27 -11.59 -3.84 -9.91
CA ALA A 27 -12.21 -5.16 -10.00
C ALA A 27 -13.63 -5.13 -9.40
N PRO A 28 -14.58 -5.92 -9.94
CA PRO A 28 -15.88 -6.06 -9.33
C PRO A 28 -15.78 -6.44 -7.85
N PRO A 29 -16.60 -5.85 -6.95
CA PRO A 29 -16.45 -6.01 -5.50
C PRO A 29 -16.50 -7.46 -5.02
N ASP A 30 -17.26 -8.32 -5.70
CA ASP A 30 -17.44 -9.73 -5.37
C ASP A 30 -16.33 -10.66 -5.89
N THR A 31 -15.40 -10.14 -6.70
CA THR A 31 -14.34 -10.95 -7.32
C THR A 31 -13.43 -11.57 -6.26
N HIS A 32 -13.07 -10.82 -5.22
CA HIS A 32 -12.22 -11.33 -4.13
C HIS A 32 -12.88 -12.52 -3.43
N THR A 33 -14.12 -12.38 -3.00
CA THR A 33 -14.91 -13.45 -2.35
C THR A 33 -15.03 -14.67 -3.23
N LYS A 34 -15.34 -14.52 -4.53
CA LYS A 34 -15.40 -15.65 -5.48
C LYS A 34 -14.10 -16.45 -5.52
N ILE A 35 -12.96 -15.75 -5.58
CA ILE A 35 -11.63 -16.39 -5.63
C ILE A 35 -11.33 -17.11 -4.31
N VAL A 36 -11.60 -16.46 -3.16
CA VAL A 36 -11.39 -17.05 -1.83
C VAL A 36 -12.22 -18.32 -1.63
N HIS A 37 -13.51 -18.28 -1.97
CA HIS A 37 -14.38 -19.43 -1.86
C HIS A 37 -13.99 -20.59 -2.80
N ALA A 38 -13.53 -20.26 -4.02
CA ALA A 38 -12.98 -21.26 -4.94
C ALA A 38 -11.68 -21.88 -4.41
N ALA A 39 -10.81 -21.09 -3.73
CA ALA A 39 -9.60 -21.59 -3.10
C ALA A 39 -9.92 -22.60 -1.98
N ALA A 40 -10.90 -22.31 -1.14
CA ALA A 40 -11.36 -23.24 -0.12
C ALA A 40 -11.86 -24.58 -0.73
N LYS A 41 -12.68 -24.50 -1.78
CA LYS A 41 -13.16 -25.69 -2.51
C LYS A 41 -12.04 -26.47 -3.21
N ALA A 42 -10.99 -25.80 -3.64
CA ALA A 42 -9.81 -26.40 -4.25
C ALA A 42 -8.86 -27.03 -3.23
N GLY A 43 -9.06 -26.79 -1.92
CA GLY A 43 -8.20 -27.27 -0.85
C GLY A 43 -6.92 -26.45 -0.65
N VAL A 44 -6.88 -25.18 -1.08
CA VAL A 44 -5.78 -24.26 -0.81
C VAL A 44 -5.83 -23.87 0.66
N PRO A 45 -4.78 -24.08 1.46
CA PRO A 45 -4.87 -23.89 2.92
C PRO A 45 -4.70 -22.42 3.36
N ARG A 46 -4.12 -21.57 2.50
CA ARG A 46 -3.69 -20.21 2.89
C ARG A 46 -3.93 -19.19 1.79
N VAL A 47 -4.33 -17.98 2.21
CA VAL A 47 -4.55 -16.85 1.30
C VAL A 47 -3.74 -15.64 1.75
N MET A 48 -3.08 -14.97 0.83
CA MET A 48 -2.65 -13.59 0.96
C MET A 48 -3.68 -12.71 0.24
N PRO A 49 -4.61 -12.08 0.96
CA PRO A 49 -5.68 -11.29 0.35
C PRO A 49 -5.13 -10.02 -0.31
N ASN A 50 -5.96 -9.35 -1.11
CA ASN A 50 -5.63 -8.10 -1.77
C ASN A 50 -5.57 -6.92 -0.77
N ILE A 51 -4.74 -7.07 0.26
CA ILE A 51 -4.50 -6.09 1.33
C ILE A 51 -3.01 -5.80 1.38
N PHE A 52 -2.62 -4.68 0.77
CA PHE A 52 -1.25 -4.17 0.68
C PHE A 52 -1.27 -2.68 1.01
N GLY A 53 -1.28 -2.34 2.30
CA GLY A 53 -1.52 -0.96 2.70
C GLY A 53 -1.22 -0.66 4.15
N TYR A 54 -2.08 0.13 4.77
CA TYR A 54 -1.91 0.67 6.11
C TYR A 54 -1.98 -0.39 7.21
N ASP A 55 -1.51 0.00 8.40
CA ASP A 55 -1.76 -0.73 9.63
C ASP A 55 -3.21 -0.51 10.09
N ASP A 56 -4.09 -1.43 9.73
CA ASP A 56 -5.51 -1.43 10.08
C ASP A 56 -5.80 -1.79 11.55
N SER A 57 -4.79 -2.26 12.29
CA SER A 57 -4.90 -2.43 13.75
C SER A 57 -4.95 -1.10 14.48
N ASN A 58 -4.51 0.00 13.85
CA ASN A 58 -4.76 1.35 14.31
C ASN A 58 -6.21 1.74 13.98
N GLU A 59 -7.12 1.55 14.94
CA GLU A 59 -8.56 1.79 14.74
C GLU A 59 -8.89 3.21 14.28
N ALA A 60 -8.14 4.22 14.75
CA ALA A 60 -8.35 5.60 14.33
C ALA A 60 -7.97 5.79 12.86
N LEU A 61 -6.87 5.17 12.43
CA LEU A 61 -6.44 5.22 11.03
C LEU A 61 -7.41 4.44 10.14
N ALA A 62 -7.80 3.24 10.54
CA ALA A 62 -8.74 2.39 9.81
C ALA A 62 -10.10 3.07 9.62
N LYS A 63 -10.61 3.76 10.65
CA LYS A 63 -11.88 4.51 10.60
C LYS A 63 -11.84 5.68 9.61
N ASP A 64 -10.70 6.38 9.56
CA ASP A 64 -10.52 7.58 8.73
C ASP A 64 -10.08 7.24 7.29
N ASN A 65 -9.78 5.97 7.00
CA ASN A 65 -9.38 5.53 5.66
C ASN A 65 -10.60 5.33 4.77
N LEU A 66 -10.69 6.13 3.69
CA LEU A 66 -11.84 6.15 2.78
C LEU A 66 -11.61 5.36 1.48
N VAL A 67 -10.40 4.86 1.24
CA VAL A 67 -10.03 4.13 -0.01
C VAL A 67 -9.51 2.71 0.24
N GLY A 68 -9.33 2.31 1.49
CA GLY A 68 -8.81 1.00 1.86
C GLY A 68 -9.81 -0.13 1.61
N ALA A 69 -9.30 -1.35 1.57
CA ALA A 69 -10.14 -2.54 1.64
C ALA A 69 -10.85 -2.61 3.01
N ASP A 70 -12.04 -3.18 3.03
CA ASP A 70 -12.64 -3.63 4.30
C ASP A 70 -11.85 -4.83 4.82
N VAL A 71 -10.78 -4.56 5.56
CA VAL A 71 -9.88 -5.60 6.07
C VAL A 71 -10.64 -6.55 6.99
N LYS A 72 -11.46 -6.05 7.90
CA LYS A 72 -12.22 -6.87 8.85
C LYS A 72 -13.20 -7.79 8.13
N GLY A 73 -13.97 -7.27 7.18
CA GLY A 73 -14.89 -8.08 6.38
C GLY A 73 -14.18 -9.10 5.50
N THR A 74 -13.05 -8.71 4.88
CA THR A 74 -12.23 -9.60 4.07
C THR A 74 -11.66 -10.76 4.90
N ILE A 75 -11.14 -10.48 6.09
CA ILE A 75 -10.62 -11.50 7.01
C ILE A 75 -11.72 -12.44 7.46
N ALA A 76 -12.87 -11.90 7.89
CA ALA A 76 -14.03 -12.69 8.32
C ALA A 76 -14.53 -13.61 7.20
N ASP A 77 -14.54 -13.15 5.93
CA ASP A 77 -14.91 -13.97 4.78
C ASP A 77 -13.93 -15.15 4.59
N ILE A 78 -12.62 -14.91 4.65
CA ILE A 78 -11.58 -15.93 4.54
C ILE A 78 -11.72 -16.98 5.66
N GLU A 79 -11.89 -16.53 6.90
CA GLU A 79 -12.04 -17.42 8.06
C GLU A 79 -13.33 -18.23 8.01
N SER A 80 -14.43 -17.66 7.47
CA SER A 80 -15.71 -18.32 7.34
C SER A 80 -15.67 -19.60 6.48
N VAL A 81 -14.71 -19.66 5.54
CA VAL A 81 -14.49 -20.83 4.67
C VAL A 81 -13.31 -21.70 5.11
N GLY A 82 -12.79 -21.46 6.33
CA GLY A 82 -11.76 -22.30 6.98
C GLY A 82 -10.34 -22.09 6.47
N LEU A 83 -10.07 -21.02 5.73
CA LEU A 83 -8.71 -20.68 5.27
C LEU A 83 -7.93 -19.88 6.32
N SER A 84 -6.62 -20.05 6.32
CA SER A 84 -5.71 -19.14 7.02
C SER A 84 -5.28 -18.00 6.11
N TRP A 85 -4.85 -16.89 6.72
CA TRP A 85 -4.46 -15.70 5.98
C TRP A 85 -3.13 -15.12 6.49
N THR A 86 -2.49 -14.36 5.62
CA THR A 86 -1.37 -13.46 5.93
C THR A 86 -1.43 -12.30 4.95
N TYR A 87 -1.54 -11.05 5.40
CA TYR A 87 -1.53 -9.89 4.51
C TYR A 87 -0.34 -8.98 4.82
N LEU A 88 -0.05 -8.04 3.91
CA LEU A 88 1.14 -7.21 3.98
C LEU A 88 0.79 -5.79 4.43
N ILE A 89 1.28 -5.41 5.62
CA ILE A 89 1.34 -4.00 6.03
C ILE A 89 2.61 -3.39 5.45
N CYS A 90 2.45 -2.51 4.48
CA CYS A 90 3.55 -1.86 3.76
C CYS A 90 3.36 -0.35 3.57
N SER A 91 2.28 0.23 4.12
CA SER A 91 1.87 1.62 3.93
C SER A 91 1.71 1.99 2.44
N LEU A 92 2.01 3.24 2.07
CA LEU A 92 2.00 3.68 0.67
C LEU A 92 3.30 3.27 -0.03
N TRP A 93 3.19 2.95 -1.31
CA TRP A 93 4.35 2.63 -2.14
C TRP A 93 5.09 3.91 -2.52
N TYR A 94 6.36 4.01 -2.10
CA TYR A 94 7.13 5.26 -2.12
C TYR A 94 7.22 5.87 -3.51
N GLU A 95 7.87 5.16 -4.45
CA GLU A 95 8.12 5.67 -5.79
C GLU A 95 6.83 5.97 -6.56
N TYR A 96 5.83 5.10 -6.43
CA TYR A 96 4.51 5.29 -7.03
C TYR A 96 3.83 6.54 -6.45
N SER A 97 3.73 6.62 -5.14
CA SER A 97 3.00 7.72 -4.49
C SER A 97 3.68 9.07 -4.71
N LEU A 98 5.01 9.11 -4.74
CA LEU A 98 5.75 10.33 -5.05
C LEU A 98 5.49 10.77 -6.50
N ALA A 99 5.50 9.84 -7.46
CA ALA A 99 5.30 10.14 -8.87
C ALA A 99 3.86 10.48 -9.26
N MET A 100 2.86 10.11 -8.43
CA MET A 100 1.44 10.29 -8.75
C MET A 100 0.91 11.70 -8.51
N GLY A 101 1.72 12.62 -8.00
CA GLY A 101 1.37 14.02 -7.89
C GLY A 101 0.81 14.46 -6.52
N PRO A 102 0.20 15.66 -6.45
CA PRO A 102 0.01 16.38 -5.18
C PRO A 102 -1.02 15.76 -4.23
N ILE A 103 -1.85 14.83 -4.69
CA ILE A 103 -2.86 14.18 -3.85
C ILE A 103 -2.21 13.24 -2.83
N TRP A 104 -1.08 12.60 -3.20
CA TRP A 104 -0.37 11.64 -2.34
C TRP A 104 0.51 12.34 -1.31
N PHE A 105 1.64 12.90 -1.77
CA PHE A 105 2.65 13.48 -0.86
C PHE A 105 2.78 14.99 -1.00
N GLY A 106 1.87 15.66 -1.68
CA GLY A 106 1.86 17.12 -1.81
C GLY A 106 2.77 17.68 -2.92
N PHE A 107 3.45 16.85 -3.71
CA PHE A 107 4.39 17.27 -4.75
C PHE A 107 3.69 17.48 -6.10
N ASP A 108 3.72 18.71 -6.59
CA ASP A 108 3.32 19.10 -7.95
C ASP A 108 4.57 19.42 -8.76
N PHE A 109 5.15 18.41 -9.36
CA PHE A 109 6.43 18.51 -10.07
C PHE A 109 6.36 19.43 -11.30
N PRO A 110 5.32 19.39 -12.16
CA PRO A 110 5.21 20.29 -13.30
C PRO A 110 5.22 21.76 -12.91
N ASN A 111 4.58 22.11 -11.79
CA ASN A 111 4.48 23.49 -11.30
C ASN A 111 5.53 23.83 -10.24
N LYS A 112 6.42 22.91 -9.91
CA LYS A 112 7.40 23.02 -8.82
C LYS A 112 6.77 23.58 -7.54
N LYS A 113 5.69 22.96 -7.11
CA LYS A 113 4.95 23.32 -5.91
C LYS A 113 4.91 22.17 -4.92
N LEU A 114 5.20 22.44 -3.65
CA LEU A 114 5.10 21.48 -2.57
C LEU A 114 4.11 21.97 -1.52
N THR A 115 3.08 21.16 -1.26
CA THR A 115 2.15 21.36 -0.16
C THR A 115 2.60 20.52 1.03
N LEU A 116 3.20 21.16 2.02
CA LEU A 116 3.56 20.51 3.28
C LEU A 116 2.34 20.37 4.19
N TYR A 117 2.19 19.21 4.78
CA TYR A 117 1.16 18.94 5.79
C TYR A 117 1.71 19.33 7.17
N ASP A 118 1.04 20.26 7.84
CA ASP A 118 1.52 20.93 9.06
C ASP A 118 2.89 21.58 8.83
N ASP A 119 3.95 21.11 9.48
CA ASP A 119 5.33 21.60 9.27
C ASP A 119 6.15 20.72 8.31
N GLY A 120 5.59 19.59 7.85
CA GLY A 120 6.23 18.64 6.94
C GLY A 120 7.22 17.68 7.62
N THR A 121 7.31 17.67 8.96
CA THR A 121 8.29 16.88 9.72
C THR A 121 7.74 15.54 10.22
N THR A 122 6.43 15.31 10.14
CA THR A 122 5.82 14.04 10.55
C THR A 122 6.37 12.89 9.72
N LYS A 123 6.98 11.92 10.40
CA LYS A 123 7.53 10.72 9.75
C LYS A 123 6.47 9.65 9.58
N VAL A 124 6.55 8.96 8.45
CA VAL A 124 5.65 7.86 8.08
C VAL A 124 6.47 6.71 7.47
N ASN A 125 6.04 5.49 7.72
CA ASN A 125 6.61 4.33 7.05
C ASN A 125 6.12 4.28 5.61
N LEU A 126 7.04 3.99 4.70
CA LEU A 126 6.79 3.80 3.27
C LEU A 126 7.58 2.60 2.77
N THR A 127 7.05 1.92 1.76
CA THR A 127 7.69 0.73 1.21
C THR A 127 7.79 0.84 -0.31
N THR A 128 8.89 0.40 -0.90
CA THR A 128 9.01 0.31 -2.36
C THR A 128 8.28 -0.90 -2.91
N TRP A 129 7.92 -0.87 -4.19
CA TRP A 129 7.36 -2.04 -4.86
C TRP A 129 8.30 -3.24 -4.81
N GLU A 130 9.60 -2.99 -5.02
CA GLU A 130 10.60 -4.04 -4.98
C GLU A 130 10.70 -4.67 -3.59
N GLN A 131 10.63 -3.88 -2.52
CA GLN A 131 10.67 -4.41 -1.15
C GLN A 131 9.42 -5.22 -0.82
N CYS A 132 8.24 -4.81 -1.30
CA CYS A 132 7.04 -5.64 -1.20
C CYS A 132 7.23 -6.99 -1.88
N GLY A 133 7.78 -7.00 -3.11
CA GLY A 133 8.08 -8.24 -3.84
C GLY A 133 9.09 -9.13 -3.13
N ARG A 134 10.18 -8.54 -2.60
CA ARG A 134 11.19 -9.27 -1.81
C ARG A 134 10.59 -9.87 -0.54
N ALA A 135 9.74 -9.12 0.17
CA ALA A 135 9.10 -9.60 1.39
C ALA A 135 8.21 -10.81 1.12
N VAL A 136 7.38 -10.74 0.08
CA VAL A 136 6.54 -11.88 -0.31
C VAL A 136 7.39 -13.07 -0.75
N ALA A 137 8.43 -12.86 -1.55
CA ALA A 137 9.34 -13.93 -1.98
C ALA A 137 10.07 -14.57 -0.80
N ALA A 138 10.59 -13.75 0.14
CA ALA A 138 11.25 -14.25 1.34
C ALA A 138 10.29 -15.05 2.22
N PHE A 139 9.07 -14.54 2.46
CA PHE A 139 8.03 -15.24 3.20
C PHE A 139 7.69 -16.60 2.58
N LEU A 140 7.52 -16.68 1.26
CA LEU A 140 7.22 -17.92 0.55
C LEU A 140 8.40 -18.92 0.52
N SER A 141 9.62 -18.44 0.80
CA SER A 141 10.84 -19.27 0.87
C SER A 141 11.09 -19.85 2.26
N LEU A 142 10.30 -19.45 3.26
CA LEU A 142 10.41 -20.00 4.61
C LEU A 142 9.91 -21.44 4.66
N LYS A 143 10.39 -22.19 5.66
CA LYS A 143 9.78 -23.48 5.99
C LYS A 143 8.32 -23.27 6.40
N GLU A 144 7.47 -24.25 6.13
CA GLU A 144 6.06 -24.21 6.57
C GLU A 144 5.96 -24.24 8.09
N LEU A 145 6.69 -25.17 8.74
CA LEU A 145 6.69 -25.42 10.18
C LEU A 145 8.12 -25.46 10.73
N PRO A 146 8.31 -25.25 12.04
CA PRO A 146 9.59 -25.53 12.70
C PRO A 146 10.01 -27.00 12.56
N ASP A 147 11.31 -27.27 12.48
CA ASP A 147 11.83 -28.65 12.40
C ASP A 147 11.58 -29.43 13.68
N ASP A 148 11.67 -28.75 14.84
CA ASP A 148 11.38 -29.29 16.16
C ASP A 148 11.01 -28.16 17.15
N GLU A 149 10.81 -28.52 18.43
CA GLU A 149 10.42 -27.56 19.50
C GLU A 149 11.51 -26.53 19.87
N HIS A 150 12.75 -26.72 19.43
CA HIS A 150 13.87 -25.79 19.64
C HIS A 150 14.14 -24.89 18.45
N ASP A 151 13.51 -25.16 17.31
CA ASP A 151 13.66 -24.34 16.11
C ASP A 151 12.87 -23.03 16.24
N THR A 152 13.60 -21.95 16.50
CA THR A 152 13.07 -20.58 16.60
C THR A 152 13.15 -19.80 15.30
N SER A 153 13.55 -20.43 14.20
CA SER A 153 13.64 -19.76 12.90
C SER A 153 12.25 -19.33 12.41
N PRO A 154 12.16 -18.25 11.64
CA PRO A 154 10.90 -17.82 11.03
C PRO A 154 10.33 -18.92 10.12
N THR A 155 9.05 -19.18 10.24
CA THR A 155 8.31 -20.13 9.41
C THR A 155 7.06 -19.47 8.85
N VAL A 156 6.47 -20.01 7.79
CA VAL A 156 5.20 -19.51 7.25
C VAL A 156 4.10 -19.53 8.32
N GLU A 157 4.10 -20.54 9.17
CA GLU A 157 3.14 -20.67 10.28
C GLU A 157 3.28 -19.57 11.35
N SER A 158 4.45 -18.94 11.48
CA SER A 158 4.65 -17.80 12.39
C SER A 158 3.71 -16.63 12.09
N TRP A 159 3.28 -16.50 10.85
CA TRP A 159 2.33 -15.47 10.38
C TRP A 159 0.95 -16.01 10.06
N ARG A 160 0.60 -17.21 10.56
CA ARG A 160 -0.77 -17.71 10.41
C ARG A 160 -1.76 -16.77 11.09
N ASN A 161 -2.72 -16.27 10.33
CA ASN A 161 -3.74 -15.31 10.77
C ASN A 161 -3.13 -14.05 11.44
N LYS A 162 -2.02 -13.56 10.85
CA LYS A 162 -1.34 -12.35 11.27
C LYS A 162 -0.83 -11.57 10.07
N PRO A 163 -0.74 -10.23 10.17
CA PRO A 163 -0.09 -9.44 9.14
C PRO A 163 1.43 -9.65 9.15
N LEU A 164 2.02 -9.50 7.99
CA LEU A 164 3.45 -9.33 7.76
C LEU A 164 3.73 -7.84 7.67
N VAL A 165 4.61 -7.31 8.50
CA VAL A 165 4.82 -5.86 8.67
C VAL A 165 6.19 -5.47 8.15
N ILE A 166 6.24 -4.67 7.08
CA ILE A 166 7.49 -4.25 6.45
C ILE A 166 7.52 -2.75 6.18
N SER A 167 8.73 -2.21 6.04
CA SER A 167 8.96 -0.85 5.58
C SER A 167 10.32 -0.73 4.88
N SER A 168 10.43 0.15 3.90
CA SER A 168 11.72 0.57 3.35
C SER A 168 12.27 1.77 4.09
N PHE A 169 11.39 2.73 4.44
CA PHE A 169 11.79 4.02 4.99
C PHE A 169 10.82 4.52 6.05
N LEU A 170 11.36 5.20 7.07
CA LEU A 170 10.60 6.06 7.99
C LEU A 170 11.01 7.50 7.73
N VAL A 171 10.23 8.22 6.93
CA VAL A 171 10.59 9.54 6.38
C VAL A 171 9.43 10.53 6.43
N SER A 172 9.77 11.81 6.45
CA SER A 172 8.85 12.94 6.39
C SER A 172 8.78 13.53 4.97
N GLN A 173 7.81 14.43 4.72
CA GLN A 173 7.75 15.19 3.47
C GLN A 173 9.02 16.02 3.23
N LEU A 174 9.61 16.59 4.30
CA LEU A 174 10.88 17.33 4.18
C LEU A 174 12.03 16.39 3.79
N ASP A 175 12.11 15.18 4.36
CA ASP A 175 13.13 14.20 3.97
C ASP A 175 12.97 13.83 2.47
N MET A 176 11.73 13.65 2.00
CA MET A 176 11.44 13.39 0.57
C MET A 176 11.88 14.56 -0.31
N PHE A 177 11.62 15.80 0.11
CA PHE A 177 12.00 16.98 -0.64
C PHE A 177 13.52 17.16 -0.70
N GLU A 178 14.24 16.92 0.41
CA GLU A 178 15.70 16.96 0.43
C GLU A 178 16.29 15.87 -0.50
N SER A 179 15.74 14.66 -0.48
CA SER A 179 16.15 13.60 -1.41
C SER A 179 15.87 13.99 -2.87
N TRP A 180 14.68 14.54 -3.15
CA TRP A 180 14.35 15.02 -4.49
C TRP A 180 15.36 16.06 -5.00
N LYS A 181 15.71 17.05 -4.18
CA LYS A 181 16.70 18.07 -4.57
C LYS A 181 18.07 17.49 -4.87
N ARG A 182 18.54 16.50 -4.08
CA ARG A 182 19.82 15.82 -4.36
C ARG A 182 19.78 15.08 -5.70
N VAL A 183 18.66 14.44 -6.00
CA VAL A 183 18.52 13.62 -7.23
C VAL A 183 18.25 14.46 -8.47
N SER A 184 17.48 15.54 -8.35
CA SER A 184 17.10 16.39 -9.48
C SER A 184 18.08 17.52 -9.76
N GLY A 185 18.85 17.95 -8.75
CA GLY A 185 19.65 19.17 -8.79
C GLY A 185 18.86 20.45 -8.54
N ASP A 186 17.58 20.35 -8.19
CA ASP A 186 16.73 21.47 -7.86
C ASP A 186 17.22 22.19 -6.58
N LYS A 187 16.89 23.49 -6.46
CA LYS A 187 17.14 24.31 -5.29
C LYS A 187 15.84 24.70 -4.63
N ASP A 188 15.89 25.11 -3.37
CA ASP A 188 14.71 25.64 -2.64
C ASP A 188 14.05 26.79 -3.40
N SER A 189 14.86 27.67 -4.03
CA SER A 189 14.37 28.79 -4.83
C SER A 189 13.56 28.42 -6.06
N ASP A 190 13.65 27.18 -6.51
CA ASP A 190 12.93 26.69 -7.69
C ASP A 190 11.51 26.26 -7.35
N TRP A 191 11.20 26.12 -6.05
CA TRP A 191 9.95 25.58 -5.55
C TRP A 191 9.12 26.60 -4.79
N THR A 192 7.82 26.58 -5.02
CA THR A 192 6.85 27.28 -4.16
C THR A 192 6.38 26.31 -3.08
N ILE A 193 6.66 26.63 -1.82
CA ILE A 193 6.28 25.80 -0.68
C ILE A 193 5.12 26.47 0.05
N GLU A 194 4.02 25.76 0.21
CA GLU A 194 2.88 26.16 1.04
C GLU A 194 2.67 25.16 2.18
N LYS A 195 2.07 25.62 3.28
CA LYS A 195 1.73 24.76 4.42
C LYS A 195 0.22 24.70 4.58
N VAL A 196 -0.30 23.49 4.76
CA VAL A 196 -1.72 23.26 5.03
C VAL A 196 -1.83 22.34 6.25
N PRO A 197 -2.63 22.66 7.27
CA PRO A 197 -2.85 21.75 8.36
C PRO A 197 -3.38 20.39 7.84
N SER A 198 -2.79 19.31 8.29
CA SER A 198 -3.13 17.95 7.81
C SER A 198 -4.62 17.64 7.97
N LYS A 199 -5.24 18.09 9.08
CA LYS A 199 -6.69 17.95 9.31
C LYS A 199 -7.53 18.75 8.31
N VAL A 200 -7.07 19.95 7.92
CA VAL A 200 -7.75 20.76 6.90
C VAL A 200 -7.65 20.08 5.54
N ARG A 201 -6.48 19.53 5.21
CA ARG A 201 -6.30 18.78 3.96
C ARG A 201 -7.19 17.54 3.90
N TYR A 202 -7.33 16.82 5.03
CA TYR A 202 -8.26 15.70 5.13
C TYR A 202 -9.69 16.14 4.85
N GLN A 203 -10.15 17.20 5.50
CA GLN A 203 -11.50 17.74 5.31
C GLN A 203 -11.75 18.17 3.86
N GLN A 204 -10.79 18.82 3.22
CA GLN A 204 -10.86 19.15 1.78
C GLN A 204 -11.06 17.90 0.91
N GLY A 205 -10.39 16.80 1.24
CA GLY A 205 -10.57 15.52 0.56
C GLY A 205 -11.98 14.94 0.74
N VAL A 206 -12.50 14.99 1.96
CA VAL A 206 -13.89 14.56 2.27
C VAL A 206 -14.91 15.42 1.50
N GLU A 207 -14.75 16.73 1.50
CA GLU A 207 -15.64 17.66 0.75
C GLU A 207 -15.56 17.41 -0.77
N ALA A 208 -14.34 17.21 -1.31
CA ALA A 208 -14.17 16.86 -2.71
C ALA A 208 -14.85 15.54 -3.07
N MET A 209 -14.76 14.52 -2.21
CA MET A 209 -15.44 13.25 -2.39
C MET A 209 -16.95 13.41 -2.41
N GLN A 210 -17.51 14.17 -1.44
CA GLN A 210 -18.96 14.36 -1.28
C GLN A 210 -19.58 15.24 -2.37
N SER A 211 -18.84 16.21 -2.91
CA SER A 211 -19.31 17.12 -3.96
C SER A 211 -19.04 16.62 -5.39
N ALA A 212 -18.37 15.50 -5.53
CA ALA A 212 -17.99 14.95 -6.83
C ALA A 212 -19.22 14.58 -7.67
N GLN A 213 -19.14 14.85 -8.98
CA GLN A 213 -20.20 14.56 -9.92
C GLN A 213 -20.01 13.20 -10.65
N ASP A 214 -18.85 12.57 -10.47
CA ASP A 214 -18.50 11.29 -11.07
C ASP A 214 -17.70 10.41 -10.10
N PRO A 215 -17.72 9.08 -10.27
CA PRO A 215 -17.05 8.15 -9.35
C PRO A 215 -15.53 8.33 -9.28
N MET A 216 -14.87 8.76 -10.34
CA MET A 216 -13.41 8.96 -10.34
C MET A 216 -13.05 10.16 -9.49
N SER A 217 -13.73 11.29 -9.64
CA SER A 217 -13.53 12.49 -8.81
C SER A 217 -13.82 12.20 -7.34
N ALA A 218 -14.88 11.45 -7.03
CA ALA A 218 -15.17 11.01 -5.66
C ALA A 218 -14.01 10.19 -5.07
N ARG A 219 -13.48 9.24 -5.85
CA ARG A 219 -12.35 8.41 -5.44
C ARG A 219 -11.08 9.23 -5.21
N MET A 220 -10.81 10.24 -6.04
CA MET A 220 -9.65 11.12 -5.86
C MET A 220 -9.77 11.96 -4.59
N GLY A 221 -10.97 12.45 -4.26
CA GLY A 221 -11.25 13.11 -2.97
C GLY A 221 -11.01 12.18 -1.78
N ALA A 222 -11.55 10.96 -1.83
CA ALA A 222 -11.33 9.95 -0.81
C ALA A 222 -9.83 9.59 -0.65
N ALA A 223 -9.10 9.48 -1.77
CA ALA A 223 -7.66 9.22 -1.77
C ALA A 223 -6.87 10.37 -1.11
N MET A 224 -7.21 11.62 -1.43
CA MET A 224 -6.59 12.80 -0.80
C MET A 224 -6.78 12.80 0.72
N ALA A 225 -7.98 12.49 1.21
CA ALA A 225 -8.24 12.39 2.65
C ALA A 225 -7.43 11.23 3.26
N SER A 226 -7.50 10.04 2.68
CA SER A 226 -6.84 8.85 3.23
C SER A 226 -5.32 8.98 3.26
N PHE A 227 -4.71 9.57 2.23
CA PHE A 227 -3.25 9.65 2.14
C PHE A 227 -2.67 10.71 3.08
N VAL A 228 -3.34 11.85 3.26
CA VAL A 228 -2.88 12.84 4.24
C VAL A 228 -3.05 12.34 5.68
N ARG A 229 -3.96 11.40 5.92
CA ARG A 229 -4.28 10.92 7.27
C ARG A 229 -3.08 10.27 7.98
N ILE A 230 -2.18 9.61 7.26
CA ILE A 230 -0.97 9.01 7.86
C ILE A 230 0.02 10.06 8.35
N PHE A 231 -0.02 11.29 7.80
CA PHE A 231 0.83 12.41 8.22
C PHE A 231 0.27 13.20 9.41
N TYR A 232 -0.79 12.73 10.06
CA TYR A 232 -1.22 13.38 11.29
C TYR A 232 -0.14 13.25 12.37
N PRO A 233 0.14 14.31 13.15
CA PRO A 233 1.19 14.31 14.16
C PRO A 233 0.82 13.46 15.41
N ASN A 234 0.02 12.43 15.23
CA ASN A 234 -0.37 11.45 16.24
C ASN A 234 0.38 10.10 16.12
N GLY A 235 1.37 10.03 15.21
CA GLY A 235 2.17 8.83 14.99
C GLY A 235 1.47 7.69 14.25
N GLY A 236 0.28 7.92 13.68
CA GLY A 236 -0.48 6.85 13.00
C GLY A 236 0.20 6.27 11.76
N GLY A 237 1.09 7.03 11.12
CA GLY A 237 1.90 6.56 9.98
C GLY A 237 3.23 5.91 10.39
N ASP A 238 3.63 6.00 11.66
CA ASP A 238 4.87 5.44 12.22
C ASP A 238 4.57 4.13 12.95
N TYR A 239 4.39 3.06 12.18
CA TYR A 239 4.10 1.76 12.78
C TYR A 239 5.37 0.97 13.17
N GLU A 240 6.54 1.29 12.65
CA GLU A 240 7.77 0.61 13.07
C GLU A 240 8.10 0.87 14.54
N ASN A 241 7.87 2.09 15.04
CA ASN A 241 8.08 2.41 16.45
C ASN A 241 6.95 1.91 17.36
N SER A 242 5.74 1.73 16.82
CA SER A 242 4.59 1.28 17.61
C SER A 242 4.45 -0.24 17.68
N ARG A 243 4.85 -0.99 16.66
CA ARG A 243 4.68 -2.46 16.61
C ARG A 243 5.89 -3.24 16.07
N GLY A 244 6.92 -2.56 15.54
CA GLY A 244 8.08 -3.18 14.93
C GLY A 244 7.86 -3.66 13.50
N LEU A 245 8.94 -4.11 12.89
CA LEU A 245 8.98 -4.63 11.51
C LEU A 245 9.41 -6.10 11.49
N ASP A 246 9.00 -6.81 10.46
CA ASP A 246 9.45 -8.16 10.15
C ASP A 246 10.64 -8.19 9.16
N ASN A 247 11.18 -7.02 8.79
CA ASN A 247 12.27 -6.90 7.82
C ASN A 247 13.45 -7.82 8.13
N ASP A 248 13.94 -7.80 9.38
CA ASP A 248 15.10 -8.61 9.79
C ASP A 248 14.79 -10.10 9.77
N LYS A 249 13.57 -10.51 10.16
CA LYS A 249 13.12 -11.91 10.14
C LYS A 249 13.07 -12.48 8.72
N LEU A 250 12.82 -11.60 7.73
CA LEU A 250 12.78 -11.95 6.32
C LEU A 250 14.12 -11.70 5.60
N GLY A 251 15.14 -11.21 6.29
CA GLY A 251 16.42 -10.86 5.69
C GLY A 251 16.32 -9.79 4.60
N LEU A 252 15.38 -8.83 4.74
CA LEU A 252 15.18 -7.79 3.74
C LEU A 252 16.35 -6.79 3.75
N PRO A 253 16.88 -6.41 2.58
CA PRO A 253 17.95 -5.45 2.50
C PRO A 253 17.47 -4.05 2.87
N LYS A 254 18.38 -3.25 3.41
CA LYS A 254 18.18 -1.81 3.49
C LYS A 254 18.32 -1.21 2.10
N GLU A 255 17.41 -0.30 1.76
CA GLU A 255 17.41 0.39 0.47
C GLU A 255 18.01 1.79 0.61
N ASP A 256 18.63 2.29 -0.45
CA ASP A 256 19.09 3.67 -0.53
C ASP A 256 17.92 4.59 -0.90
N PHE A 257 17.70 5.62 -0.11
CA PHE A 257 16.55 6.52 -0.26
C PHE A 257 16.65 7.38 -1.52
N ASP A 258 17.85 7.87 -1.85
CA ASP A 258 18.07 8.71 -3.04
C ASP A 258 17.97 7.87 -4.33
N GLU A 259 18.43 6.62 -4.32
CA GLU A 259 18.21 5.69 -5.44
C GLU A 259 16.72 5.46 -5.71
N ARG A 260 15.91 5.28 -4.66
CA ARG A 260 14.46 5.11 -4.81
C ARG A 260 13.75 6.40 -5.24
N THR A 261 14.24 7.55 -4.79
CA THR A 261 13.77 8.86 -5.28
C THR A 261 14.12 9.06 -6.76
N ALA A 262 15.28 8.57 -7.21
CA ALA A 262 15.64 8.62 -8.63
C ALA A 262 14.68 7.79 -9.51
N VAL A 263 14.21 6.64 -9.01
CA VAL A 263 13.16 5.87 -9.70
C VAL A 263 11.88 6.67 -9.82
N ALA A 264 11.43 7.30 -8.73
CA ALA A 264 10.24 8.16 -8.77
C ALA A 264 10.41 9.34 -9.74
N LYS A 265 11.60 9.96 -9.76
CA LYS A 265 11.93 11.03 -10.70
C LYS A 265 11.78 10.56 -12.15
N GLN A 266 12.32 9.39 -12.48
CA GLN A 266 12.17 8.83 -13.82
C GLN A 266 10.70 8.59 -14.16
N MET A 267 9.89 8.09 -13.23
CA MET A 267 8.44 7.92 -13.44
C MET A 267 7.74 9.27 -13.73
N VAL A 268 8.13 10.36 -13.04
CA VAL A 268 7.60 11.71 -13.29
C VAL A 268 7.99 12.17 -14.69
N GLU A 269 9.25 12.04 -15.08
CA GLU A 269 9.77 12.43 -16.41
C GLU A 269 9.12 11.63 -17.54
N ASP A 270 8.82 10.36 -17.31
CA ASP A 270 8.13 9.49 -18.26
C ASP A 270 6.61 9.78 -18.34
N GLY A 271 6.09 10.68 -17.52
CA GLY A 271 4.66 11.02 -17.48
C GLY A 271 3.79 9.86 -16.98
N TYR A 272 4.29 9.06 -16.03
CA TYR A 272 3.64 7.84 -15.54
C TYR A 272 2.20 8.10 -15.06
N ALA A 273 1.98 9.12 -14.25
CA ALA A 273 0.66 9.45 -13.72
C ALA A 273 -0.35 9.76 -14.85
N ALA A 274 0.04 10.59 -15.82
CA ALA A 274 -0.82 10.93 -16.95
C ALA A 274 -1.19 9.70 -17.80
N LYS A 275 -0.23 8.83 -18.08
CA LYS A 275 -0.45 7.56 -18.80
C LYS A 275 -1.40 6.62 -18.04
N LEU A 276 -1.24 6.52 -16.73
CA LEU A 276 -2.08 5.67 -15.89
C LEU A 276 -3.53 6.16 -15.87
N PHE A 277 -3.76 7.47 -15.72
CA PHE A 277 -5.10 8.05 -15.72
C PHE A 277 -5.76 7.97 -17.10
N ALA A 278 -5.03 8.21 -18.19
CA ALA A 278 -5.53 8.05 -19.55
C ALA A 278 -5.97 6.60 -19.84
N LYS A 279 -5.18 5.62 -19.37
CA LYS A 279 -5.56 4.20 -19.48
C LYS A 279 -6.80 3.88 -18.67
N ALA A 280 -6.93 4.41 -17.47
CA ALA A 280 -8.12 4.22 -16.64
C ALA A 280 -9.39 4.86 -17.21
N ALA A 281 -9.24 5.97 -17.95
CA ALA A 281 -10.32 6.62 -18.68
C ALA A 281 -10.70 5.92 -19.99
N GLY A 282 -9.96 4.88 -20.41
CA GLY A 282 -10.20 4.19 -21.69
C GLY A 282 -9.68 4.94 -22.92
N GLU A 283 -8.84 5.94 -22.75
CA GLU A 283 -8.28 6.77 -23.81
C GLU A 283 -7.03 6.17 -24.47
N MET A 284 -6.49 5.11 -23.88
CA MET A 284 -5.34 4.35 -24.41
C MET A 284 -5.64 2.85 -24.39
N SER A 285 -5.56 2.22 -25.54
CA SER A 285 -5.66 0.78 -25.76
C SER A 285 -4.31 0.07 -25.60
#